data_961ec8e3f096ffdcc99369fad454346b
#
_entry.id   961ec8e3f096ffdcc99369fad454346b
#
_cell.length_a   1.000
_cell.length_b   1.000
_cell.length_c   1.000
_cell.angle_alpha   90.00
_cell.angle_beta   90.00
_cell.angle_gamma   90.00
#
_symmetry.space_group_name_H-M   'P 1'
#
loop_
_entity.id
_entity.type
_entity.pdbx_description
1 polymer ?
#
loop_
_entity_poly.entity_id
_entity_poly.type
_entity_poly.pdbx_seq_one_letter_code
_entity_poly.pdbx_strand_id
1 'polypeptide(L)'
;PLVSSSAASDVYKRQECKEHSKFAEALFNFPFVIGVFISGNFVTITKSASIDWNYVMQSLRDFIRDWVSENDVLVEKIPENRTFSIEAEKGAEIVSEEPEINTEIDKQIFELLEEYVRPAVEGDGGAIFFKSFDEESGKVTVVLKGSCSGCPSSTATLKGGIETLLKSHVPEVSEVVALNG
;
A
#
# COMPACT_ATOMS: atom_id res chain seq x y z
N PRO A 1 -4.87 -18.26 8.40
CA PRO A 1 -4.95 -17.08 7.54
C PRO A 1 -5.20 -15.86 8.40
N LEU A 2 -4.29 -14.89 8.35
CA LEU A 2 -4.30 -13.69 9.20
C LEU A 2 -5.42 -12.70 8.82
N VAL A 3 -6.02 -12.88 7.65
CA VAL A 3 -7.18 -12.10 7.20
C VAL A 3 -8.17 -13.06 6.54
N SER A 4 -9.39 -13.09 7.03
CA SER A 4 -10.50 -13.84 6.44
C SER A 4 -10.94 -13.12 5.16
N SER A 5 -10.65 -13.75 4.02
CA SER A 5 -11.09 -13.37 2.67
C SER A 5 -10.32 -12.25 1.97
N SER A 6 -9.79 -12.61 0.79
CA SER A 6 -9.45 -11.77 -0.36
C SER A 6 -8.88 -10.37 -0.05
N ALA A 7 -7.53 -10.30 0.02
CA ALA A 7 -6.73 -9.07 -0.20
C ALA A 7 -7.27 -7.75 0.41
N ALA A 8 -7.67 -7.75 1.68
CA ALA A 8 -7.91 -6.51 2.40
C ALA A 8 -6.56 -5.90 2.77
N SER A 9 -6.17 -4.86 2.07
CA SER A 9 -4.96 -4.10 2.36
C SER A 9 -5.36 -2.72 2.87
N ASP A 10 -4.96 -2.38 4.10
CA ASP A 10 -5.34 -1.13 4.73
C ASP A 10 -4.13 -0.39 5.32
N VAL A 11 -4.07 0.91 5.06
CA VAL A 11 -3.15 1.85 5.74
C VAL A 11 -3.91 2.53 6.86
N TYR A 12 -3.42 2.40 8.08
CA TYR A 12 -4.00 3.04 9.25
C TYR A 12 -3.15 4.23 9.69
N LYS A 13 -3.82 5.38 9.89
CA LYS A 13 -3.29 6.50 10.66
C LYS A 13 -3.87 6.43 12.08
N ARG A 14 -3.16 6.98 13.08
CA ARG A 14 -3.54 6.91 14.49
C ARG A 14 -5.00 7.30 14.80
N GLN A 15 -5.61 8.14 13.98
CA GLN A 15 -6.99 8.62 14.19
C GLN A 15 -8.05 7.69 13.60
N GLU A 16 -7.68 6.83 12.65
CA GLU A 16 -8.60 6.00 11.87
C GLU A 16 -8.69 4.55 12.37
N CYS A 17 -7.69 4.10 13.16
CA CYS A 17 -7.59 2.69 13.55
C CYS A 17 -8.60 2.24 14.62
N LYS A 18 -9.16 3.17 15.42
CA LYS A 18 -9.97 2.84 16.60
C LYS A 18 -11.23 2.02 16.34
N GLU A 19 -11.79 2.11 15.14
CA GLU A 19 -13.04 1.43 14.80
C GLU A 19 -12.82 0.22 13.86
N HIS A 20 -11.59 0.07 13.33
CA HIS A 20 -11.32 -0.87 12.24
C HIS A 20 -10.35 -2.00 12.61
N SER A 21 -9.34 -1.73 13.44
CA SER A 21 -8.35 -2.73 13.83
C SER A 21 -7.79 -2.44 15.22
N LYS A 22 -8.13 -3.28 16.18
CA LYS A 22 -7.54 -3.26 17.54
C LYS A 22 -6.03 -3.52 17.50
N PHE A 23 -5.58 -4.32 16.53
CA PHE A 23 -4.17 -4.59 16.34
C PHE A 23 -3.41 -3.33 15.91
N ALA A 24 -3.93 -2.58 14.92
CA ALA A 24 -3.35 -1.31 14.51
C ALA A 24 -3.38 -0.29 15.66
N GLU A 25 -4.48 -0.19 16.41
CA GLU A 25 -4.57 0.68 17.59
C GLU A 25 -3.50 0.33 18.64
N ALA A 26 -3.30 -0.95 18.92
CA ALA A 26 -2.29 -1.41 19.85
C ALA A 26 -0.86 -1.12 19.37
N LEU A 27 -0.58 -1.22 18.07
CA LEU A 27 0.71 -0.81 17.49
C LEU A 27 0.95 0.70 17.62
N PHE A 28 -0.08 1.53 17.50
CA PHE A 28 0.05 2.97 17.72
C PHE A 28 0.26 3.38 19.17
N ASN A 29 0.14 2.48 20.16
CA ASN A 29 0.56 2.75 21.53
C ASN A 29 2.09 2.88 21.66
N PHE A 30 2.85 2.34 20.72
CA PHE A 30 4.28 2.64 20.61
C PHE A 30 4.46 4.08 20.11
N PRO A 31 5.11 4.98 20.88
CA PRO A 31 5.17 6.40 20.55
C PRO A 31 5.93 6.72 19.26
N PHE A 32 6.74 5.79 18.79
CA PHE A 32 7.53 5.92 17.58
C PHE A 32 6.79 5.41 16.32
N VAL A 33 5.66 4.72 16.45
CA VAL A 33 4.87 4.25 15.31
C VAL A 33 4.03 5.40 14.77
N ILE A 34 4.22 5.72 13.49
CA ILE A 34 3.52 6.81 12.79
C ILE A 34 2.60 6.30 11.68
N GLY A 35 2.80 5.05 11.22
CA GLY A 35 1.95 4.41 10.23
C GLY A 35 1.95 2.89 10.39
N VAL A 36 0.82 2.27 10.10
CA VAL A 36 0.63 0.82 10.08
C VAL A 36 -0.12 0.45 8.80
N PHE A 37 0.45 -0.47 8.03
CA PHE A 37 -0.18 -1.03 6.86
C PHE A 37 -0.33 -2.55 7.06
N ILE A 38 -1.52 -3.06 6.85
CA ILE A 38 -1.84 -4.49 6.99
C ILE A 38 -2.34 -5.00 5.65
N SER A 39 -1.72 -6.06 5.12
CA SER A 39 -2.15 -6.69 3.87
C SER A 39 -1.87 -8.20 3.92
N GLY A 40 -2.87 -9.02 3.72
CA GLY A 40 -2.74 -10.47 3.66
C GLY A 40 -1.92 -11.02 4.82
N ASN A 41 -0.68 -11.40 4.55
CA ASN A 41 0.26 -11.99 5.52
C ASN A 41 1.29 -10.98 6.06
N PHE A 42 1.21 -9.70 5.69
CA PHE A 42 2.23 -8.70 6.02
C PHE A 42 1.68 -7.59 6.89
N VAL A 43 2.52 -7.13 7.80
CA VAL A 43 2.31 -5.90 8.55
C VAL A 43 3.53 -5.02 8.35
N THR A 44 3.33 -3.87 7.72
CA THR A 44 4.38 -2.87 7.55
C THR A 44 4.19 -1.75 8.56
N ILE A 45 5.24 -1.46 9.32
CA ILE A 45 5.22 -0.42 10.35
C ILE A 45 6.16 0.71 9.92
N THR A 46 5.61 1.91 9.85
CA THR A 46 6.39 3.12 9.64
C THR A 46 6.67 3.76 10.99
N LYS A 47 7.97 3.97 11.28
CA LYS A 47 8.41 4.65 12.49
C LYS A 47 8.86 6.07 12.23
N SER A 48 8.87 6.90 13.27
CA SER A 48 9.45 8.23 13.21
C SER A 48 10.98 8.16 12.98
N ALA A 49 11.55 9.20 12.37
CA ALA A 49 13.00 9.29 12.13
C ALA A 49 13.82 9.41 13.42
N SER A 50 13.18 9.73 14.54
CA SER A 50 13.84 10.03 15.83
C SER A 50 14.39 8.79 16.55
N ILE A 51 14.10 7.58 16.12
CA ILE A 51 14.56 6.34 16.75
C ILE A 51 15.12 5.37 15.71
N ASP A 52 16.15 4.60 16.06
CA ASP A 52 16.71 3.57 15.19
C ASP A 52 15.98 2.23 15.37
N TRP A 53 15.86 1.45 14.27
CA TRP A 53 15.23 0.13 14.27
C TRP A 53 15.86 -0.84 15.26
N ASN A 54 17.19 -0.76 15.48
CA ASN A 54 17.90 -1.64 16.39
C ASN A 54 17.36 -1.61 17.81
N TYR A 55 16.80 -0.48 18.25
CA TYR A 55 16.25 -0.34 19.60
C TYR A 55 14.81 -0.85 19.75
N VAL A 56 14.05 -0.90 18.67
CA VAL A 56 12.61 -1.14 18.74
C VAL A 56 12.15 -2.43 18.06
N MET A 57 12.98 -2.98 17.17
CA MET A 57 12.60 -4.14 16.34
C MET A 57 12.23 -5.36 17.18
N GLN A 58 13.02 -5.67 18.23
CA GLN A 58 12.76 -6.85 19.06
C GLN A 58 11.43 -6.72 19.81
N SER A 59 11.18 -5.56 20.42
CA SER A 59 9.93 -5.30 21.16
C SER A 59 8.71 -5.37 20.25
N LEU A 60 8.81 -4.87 19.01
CA LEU A 60 7.73 -4.96 18.03
C LEU A 60 7.49 -6.41 17.59
N ARG A 61 8.54 -7.18 17.33
CA ARG A 61 8.41 -8.60 16.95
C ARG A 61 7.77 -9.44 18.05
N ASP A 62 8.20 -9.25 19.28
CA ASP A 62 7.63 -9.95 20.42
C ASP A 62 6.16 -9.58 20.60
N PHE A 63 5.82 -8.29 20.53
CA PHE A 63 4.44 -7.81 20.60
C PHE A 63 3.57 -8.41 19.49
N ILE A 64 4.02 -8.39 18.23
CA ILE A 64 3.27 -8.92 17.09
C ILE A 64 3.06 -10.41 17.24
N ARG A 65 4.10 -11.16 17.63
CA ARG A 65 4.01 -12.61 17.85
C ARG A 65 3.00 -12.96 18.92
N ASP A 66 3.07 -12.27 20.07
CA ASP A 66 2.19 -12.51 21.20
C ASP A 66 0.73 -12.16 20.83
N TRP A 67 0.53 -11.02 20.14
CA TRP A 67 -0.79 -10.64 19.64
C TRP A 67 -1.41 -11.65 18.70
N VAL A 68 -0.64 -12.12 17.69
CA VAL A 68 -1.10 -13.12 16.73
C VAL A 68 -1.39 -14.45 17.38
N SER A 69 -0.67 -14.83 18.45
CA SER A 69 -0.93 -16.06 19.19
C SER A 69 -2.21 -16.00 20.02
N GLU A 70 -2.64 -14.82 20.44
CA GLU A 70 -3.83 -14.61 21.28
C GLU A 70 -5.09 -14.23 20.48
N ASN A 71 -4.93 -13.75 19.23
CA ASN A 71 -6.02 -13.21 18.42
C ASN A 71 -5.99 -13.82 17.01
N ASP A 72 -7.11 -14.40 16.57
CA ASP A 72 -7.27 -14.98 15.24
C ASP A 72 -7.50 -13.95 14.13
N VAL A 73 -7.87 -12.69 14.48
CA VAL A 73 -8.26 -11.65 13.53
C VAL A 73 -7.47 -10.37 13.80
N LEU A 74 -6.77 -9.86 12.78
CA LEU A 74 -6.01 -8.62 12.86
C LEU A 74 -6.81 -7.38 12.42
N VAL A 75 -7.78 -7.57 11.53
CA VAL A 75 -8.66 -6.51 11.01
C VAL A 75 -10.10 -6.92 11.23
N GLU A 76 -10.84 -6.18 12.05
CA GLU A 76 -12.24 -6.48 12.39
C GLU A 76 -13.22 -5.91 11.38
N LYS A 77 -12.92 -4.74 10.81
CA LYS A 77 -13.72 -4.07 9.79
C LYS A 77 -12.85 -3.39 8.76
N ILE A 78 -13.20 -3.59 7.49
CA ILE A 78 -12.60 -2.87 6.38
C ILE A 78 -13.39 -1.57 6.22
N PRO A 79 -12.75 -0.38 6.18
CA PRO A 79 -13.45 0.88 5.93
C PRO A 79 -14.17 0.85 4.58
N GLU A 80 -15.47 1.17 4.56
CA GLU A 80 -16.28 1.18 3.33
C GLU A 80 -15.99 2.39 2.42
N ASN A 81 -15.37 3.44 2.95
CA ASN A 81 -15.02 4.67 2.21
C ASN A 81 -13.53 4.96 2.34
N ARG A 82 -12.78 4.62 1.32
CA ARG A 82 -11.34 4.86 1.23
C ARG A 82 -11.05 6.17 0.51
N THR A 83 -11.27 7.30 1.17
CA THR A 83 -10.77 8.60 0.73
C THR A 83 -9.42 8.86 1.35
N PHE A 84 -8.36 8.81 0.56
CA PHE A 84 -7.01 9.16 1.00
C PHE A 84 -6.77 10.67 0.85
N SER A 85 -6.52 11.33 1.97
CA SER A 85 -5.93 12.68 1.94
C SER A 85 -4.42 12.52 1.93
N ILE A 86 -3.79 12.66 0.76
CA ILE A 86 -2.35 12.85 0.69
C ILE A 86 -2.11 14.31 1.06
N GLU A 87 -1.65 14.55 2.29
CA GLU A 87 -1.07 15.85 2.63
C GLU A 87 0.30 15.97 1.95
N ALA A 88 0.27 16.23 0.64
CA ALA A 88 1.41 16.85 -0.02
C ALA A 88 1.29 18.35 0.24
N GLU A 89 2.35 18.95 0.76
CA GLU A 89 2.46 20.41 0.85
C GLU A 89 2.17 21.01 -0.53
N LYS A 90 1.06 21.79 -0.63
CA LYS A 90 0.51 22.50 -1.79
C LYS A 90 -0.25 21.65 -2.82
N GLY A 91 -1.54 21.50 -2.59
CA GLY A 91 -2.53 21.04 -3.54
C GLY A 91 -3.03 19.62 -3.23
N ALA A 92 -3.95 19.51 -2.28
CA ALA A 92 -4.61 18.25 -1.97
C ALA A 92 -5.53 17.86 -3.14
N GLU A 93 -5.10 16.94 -3.99
CA GLU A 93 -6.02 16.15 -4.79
C GLU A 93 -6.55 15.01 -3.93
N ILE A 94 -7.87 14.94 -3.80
CA ILE A 94 -8.55 13.80 -3.18
C ILE A 94 -8.41 12.63 -4.16
N VAL A 95 -7.53 11.70 -3.84
CA VAL A 95 -7.33 10.50 -4.64
C VAL A 95 -8.35 9.46 -4.19
N SER A 96 -9.40 9.22 -4.98
CA SER A 96 -10.26 8.05 -4.80
C SER A 96 -9.44 6.77 -5.01
N GLU A 97 -9.60 5.78 -4.15
CA GLU A 97 -8.91 4.47 -4.29
C GLU A 97 -9.55 3.55 -5.34
N GLU A 98 -10.73 3.90 -5.83
CA GLU A 98 -11.36 3.14 -6.89
C GLU A 98 -10.59 3.36 -8.20
N PRO A 99 -10.19 2.26 -8.87
CA PRO A 99 -9.52 2.37 -10.16
C PRO A 99 -10.46 3.00 -11.18
N GLU A 100 -10.00 4.03 -11.86
CA GLU A 100 -10.73 4.65 -12.96
C GLU A 100 -10.60 3.78 -14.22
N ILE A 101 -11.42 2.72 -14.29
CA ILE A 101 -11.47 1.80 -15.43
C ILE A 101 -12.59 2.24 -16.35
N ASN A 102 -12.25 3.07 -17.34
CA ASN A 102 -13.20 3.65 -18.29
C ASN A 102 -13.07 3.04 -19.69
N THR A 103 -11.91 2.48 -20.01
CA THR A 103 -11.58 1.96 -21.33
C THR A 103 -11.09 0.50 -21.27
N GLU A 104 -11.04 -0.16 -22.42
CA GLU A 104 -10.50 -1.51 -22.52
C GLU A 104 -8.99 -1.54 -22.24
N ILE A 105 -8.30 -0.43 -22.52
CA ILE A 105 -6.87 -0.26 -22.21
C ILE A 105 -6.67 -0.18 -20.68
N ASP A 106 -7.49 0.57 -19.96
CA ASP A 106 -7.46 0.62 -18.49
C ASP A 106 -7.59 -0.79 -17.89
N LYS A 107 -8.55 -1.56 -18.40
CA LYS A 107 -8.78 -2.92 -17.95
C LYS A 107 -7.59 -3.83 -18.22
N GLN A 108 -6.99 -3.73 -19.40
CA GLN A 108 -5.80 -4.50 -19.74
C GLN A 108 -4.62 -4.15 -18.84
N ILE A 109 -4.39 -2.86 -18.58
CA ILE A 109 -3.34 -2.40 -17.66
C ILE A 109 -3.61 -2.93 -16.25
N PHE A 110 -4.85 -2.82 -15.78
CA PHE A 110 -5.26 -3.32 -14.47
C PHE A 110 -4.99 -4.83 -14.33
N GLU A 111 -5.40 -5.64 -15.30
CA GLU A 111 -5.19 -7.09 -15.29
C GLU A 111 -3.68 -7.45 -15.27
N LEU A 112 -2.85 -6.74 -16.05
CA LEU A 112 -1.40 -6.94 -16.04
C LEU A 112 -0.76 -6.60 -14.69
N LEU A 113 -1.21 -5.52 -14.05
CA LEU A 113 -0.73 -5.15 -12.72
C LEU A 113 -1.12 -6.19 -11.68
N GLU A 114 -2.37 -6.70 -11.72
CA GLU A 114 -2.86 -7.72 -10.80
C GLU A 114 -2.13 -9.06 -10.95
N GLU A 115 -1.88 -9.48 -12.19
CA GLU A 115 -1.31 -10.80 -12.48
C GLU A 115 0.21 -10.84 -12.25
N TYR A 116 0.94 -9.82 -12.68
CA TYR A 116 2.41 -9.85 -12.71
C TYR A 116 3.07 -9.01 -11.63
N VAL A 117 2.49 -7.86 -11.28
CA VAL A 117 3.15 -6.89 -10.40
C VAL A 117 2.72 -7.07 -8.95
N ARG A 118 1.43 -7.23 -8.71
CA ARG A 118 0.88 -7.36 -7.36
C ARG A 118 1.53 -8.48 -6.54
N PRO A 119 1.70 -9.72 -7.06
CA PRO A 119 2.30 -10.79 -6.26
C PRO A 119 3.74 -10.50 -5.83
N ALA A 120 4.52 -9.83 -6.69
CA ALA A 120 5.89 -9.44 -6.37
C ALA A 120 5.94 -8.35 -5.29
N VAL A 121 5.10 -7.32 -5.43
CA VAL A 121 4.99 -6.20 -4.49
C VAL A 121 4.48 -6.67 -3.13
N GLU A 122 3.49 -7.55 -3.10
CA GLU A 122 2.97 -8.16 -1.86
C GLU A 122 4.02 -9.06 -1.20
N GLY A 123 4.82 -9.78 -1.99
CA GLY A 123 5.95 -10.58 -1.48
C GLY A 123 7.00 -9.75 -0.74
N ASP A 124 7.15 -8.49 -1.11
CA ASP A 124 8.05 -7.51 -0.46
C ASP A 124 7.38 -6.69 0.66
N GLY A 125 6.13 -7.02 1.02
CA GLY A 125 5.39 -6.34 2.10
C GLY A 125 4.83 -4.97 1.72
N GLY A 126 4.58 -4.75 0.43
CA GLY A 126 3.91 -3.57 -0.10
C GLY A 126 2.58 -3.91 -0.78
N ALA A 127 1.97 -2.91 -1.41
CA ALA A 127 0.84 -3.07 -2.30
C ALA A 127 0.91 -2.06 -3.44
N ILE A 128 0.30 -2.42 -4.58
CA ILE A 128 0.16 -1.57 -5.75
C ILE A 128 -1.31 -1.50 -6.16
N PHE A 129 -1.74 -0.30 -6.52
CA PHE A 129 -3.10 -0.04 -7.00
C PHE A 129 -3.03 0.74 -8.30
N PHE A 130 -3.79 0.32 -9.30
CA PHE A 130 -4.03 1.10 -10.50
C PHE A 130 -4.93 2.28 -10.13
N LYS A 131 -4.58 3.47 -10.59
CA LYS A 131 -5.39 4.67 -10.42
C LYS A 131 -6.07 5.06 -11.72
N SER A 132 -5.29 5.39 -12.74
CA SER A 132 -5.80 5.87 -14.03
C SER A 132 -4.76 5.71 -15.14
N PHE A 133 -5.24 5.70 -16.38
CA PHE A 133 -4.43 5.83 -17.58
C PHE A 133 -4.93 7.04 -18.38
N ASP A 134 -4.00 7.88 -18.78
CA ASP A 134 -4.26 9.02 -19.66
C ASP A 134 -3.83 8.67 -21.09
N GLU A 135 -4.82 8.47 -21.96
CA GLU A 135 -4.59 8.07 -23.34
C GLU A 135 -3.86 9.14 -24.18
N GLU A 136 -4.03 10.45 -23.87
CA GLU A 136 -3.38 11.51 -24.60
C GLU A 136 -1.87 11.56 -24.38
N SER A 137 -1.44 11.36 -23.13
CA SER A 137 -0.03 11.39 -22.74
C SER A 137 0.61 9.99 -22.69
N GLY A 138 -0.19 8.92 -22.71
CA GLY A 138 0.27 7.54 -22.48
C GLY A 138 0.73 7.30 -21.03
N LYS A 139 0.23 8.08 -20.06
CA LYS A 139 0.68 8.05 -18.68
C LYS A 139 -0.20 7.14 -17.83
N VAL A 140 0.41 6.11 -17.22
CA VAL A 140 -0.23 5.27 -16.21
C VAL A 140 0.10 5.80 -14.82
N THR A 141 -0.91 6.00 -14.00
CA THR A 141 -0.76 6.39 -12.59
C THR A 141 -1.08 5.20 -11.70
N VAL A 142 -0.14 4.85 -10.82
CA VAL A 142 -0.29 3.80 -9.82
C VAL A 142 -0.05 4.36 -8.42
N VAL A 143 -0.66 3.77 -7.41
CA VAL A 143 -0.43 4.10 -5.99
C VAL A 143 0.32 2.97 -5.34
N LEU A 144 1.46 3.26 -4.72
CA LEU A 144 2.27 2.32 -3.96
C LEU A 144 2.05 2.52 -2.46
N LYS A 145 1.87 1.43 -1.72
CA LYS A 145 1.70 1.43 -0.26
C LYS A 145 2.67 0.46 0.42
N GLY A 146 2.81 0.62 1.73
CA GLY A 146 3.64 -0.25 2.55
C GLY A 146 5.13 -0.06 2.33
N SER A 147 5.91 -1.15 2.30
CA SER A 147 7.37 -1.11 2.16
C SER A 147 7.85 -0.46 0.86
N CYS A 148 7.03 -0.52 -0.20
CA CYS A 148 7.36 0.02 -1.52
C CYS A 148 7.23 1.56 -1.61
N SER A 149 6.47 2.20 -0.70
CA SER A 149 6.28 3.66 -0.68
C SER A 149 7.39 4.42 0.04
N GLY A 150 8.19 3.73 0.87
CA GLY A 150 9.15 4.38 1.78
C GLY A 150 10.61 4.45 1.32
N CYS A 151 10.98 3.78 0.23
CA CYS A 151 12.37 3.71 -0.20
C CYS A 151 12.55 4.23 -1.64
N PRO A 152 13.23 5.39 -1.85
CA PRO A 152 13.37 5.99 -3.18
C PRO A 152 14.03 5.08 -4.21
N SER A 153 14.99 4.25 -3.79
CA SER A 153 15.70 3.34 -4.70
C SER A 153 14.84 2.15 -5.14
N SER A 154 14.05 1.58 -4.23
CA SER A 154 13.13 0.48 -4.56
C SER A 154 11.96 0.97 -5.40
N THR A 155 11.41 2.15 -5.10
CA THR A 155 10.34 2.78 -5.89
C THR A 155 10.79 3.04 -7.32
N ALA A 156 12.02 3.53 -7.55
CA ALA A 156 12.55 3.77 -8.89
C ALA A 156 12.74 2.48 -9.68
N THR A 157 13.26 1.43 -9.05
CA THR A 157 13.45 0.11 -9.68
C THR A 157 12.11 -0.53 -10.03
N LEU A 158 11.16 -0.51 -9.09
CA LEU A 158 9.81 -1.03 -9.29
C LEU A 158 9.09 -0.28 -10.41
N LYS A 159 9.12 1.06 -10.40
CA LYS A 159 8.57 1.90 -11.48
C LYS A 159 9.12 1.50 -12.85
N GLY A 160 10.44 1.37 -12.97
CA GLY A 160 11.10 0.97 -14.23
C GLY A 160 10.70 -0.43 -14.70
N GLY A 161 10.55 -1.38 -13.78
CA GLY A 161 10.06 -2.74 -14.06
C GLY A 161 8.62 -2.75 -14.57
N ILE A 162 7.73 -2.02 -13.89
CA ILE A 162 6.32 -1.86 -14.28
C ILE A 162 6.22 -1.20 -15.66
N GLU A 163 6.96 -0.12 -15.88
CA GLU A 163 6.96 0.59 -17.14
C GLU A 163 7.41 -0.30 -18.30
N THR A 164 8.46 -1.11 -18.10
CA THR A 164 8.94 -2.05 -19.10
C THR A 164 7.90 -3.13 -19.41
N LEU A 165 7.27 -3.69 -18.38
CA LEU A 165 6.20 -4.68 -18.50
C LEU A 165 5.02 -4.11 -19.29
N LEU A 166 4.49 -2.96 -18.87
CA LEU A 166 3.33 -2.35 -19.51
C LEU A 166 3.62 -1.98 -20.97
N LYS A 167 4.75 -1.36 -21.28
CA LYS A 167 5.15 -1.01 -22.66
C LYS A 167 5.28 -2.22 -23.57
N SER A 168 5.61 -3.38 -23.04
CA SER A 168 5.73 -4.61 -23.83
C SER A 168 4.38 -5.22 -24.21
N HIS A 169 3.32 -4.94 -23.45
CA HIS A 169 1.99 -5.50 -23.65
C HIS A 169 0.97 -4.46 -24.14
N VAL A 170 1.17 -3.20 -23.79
CA VAL A 170 0.30 -2.06 -24.11
C VAL A 170 1.17 -0.96 -24.72
N PRO A 171 1.30 -0.92 -26.05
CA PRO A 171 2.17 0.04 -26.74
C PRO A 171 1.82 1.51 -26.53
N GLU A 172 0.57 1.78 -26.12
CA GLU A 172 0.05 3.10 -25.82
C GLU A 172 0.66 3.70 -24.53
N VAL A 173 1.24 2.87 -23.67
CA VAL A 173 1.88 3.33 -22.43
C VAL A 173 3.23 3.96 -22.73
N SER A 174 3.38 5.23 -22.37
CA SER A 174 4.63 6.01 -22.50
C SER A 174 5.39 6.15 -21.20
N GLU A 175 4.70 6.31 -20.09
CA GLU A 175 5.29 6.55 -18.78
C GLU A 175 4.43 5.95 -17.66
N VAL A 176 5.10 5.50 -16.59
CA VAL A 176 4.44 5.11 -15.33
C VAL A 176 4.77 6.15 -14.24
N VAL A 177 3.77 6.65 -13.55
CA VAL A 177 3.92 7.54 -12.39
C VAL A 177 3.46 6.81 -11.14
N ALA A 178 4.37 6.67 -10.18
CA ALA A 178 4.07 6.06 -8.89
C ALA A 178 3.81 7.16 -7.84
N LEU A 179 2.63 7.12 -7.24
CA LEU A 179 2.27 7.94 -6.09
C LEU A 179 2.48 7.12 -4.81
N ASN A 180 2.93 7.76 -3.75
CA ASN A 180 3.08 7.14 -2.44
C ASN A 180 1.78 7.38 -1.64
N GLY A 181 1.15 6.30 -1.19
CA GLY A 181 -0.05 6.33 -0.37
C GLY A 181 0.22 6.06 1.11
#